data_e526945a078582bf24d130a649694efc
#
_entry.id   e526945a078582bf24d130a649694efc
#
_cell.length_a   1.000
_cell.length_b   1.000
_cell.length_c   1.000
_cell.angle_alpha   90.00
_cell.angle_beta   90.00
_cell.angle_gamma   90.00
#
_symmetry.space_group_name_H-M   'P 1'
#
loop_
_entity.id
_entity.type
_entity.pdbx_description
1 polymer ?
#
loop_
_entity_poly.entity_id
_entity_poly.type
_entity_poly.pdbx_seq_one_letter_code
_entity_poly.pdbx_strand_id
1 'polypeptide(L)'
;MLVDEALVPLVLAGAKPGEQATGQITEAVSHLVEGKDYTIDSDRRNVFLTDDGASKVERALGIDSLYSDENIGTVLVRVNLALHAKALLIRDVHYIVKDGKIDLVDASRGRVAELQRWPDGLQAAVESKEGLDVSEGGRILDQITLQALMRRYPLVCGMTGTAVEATDQLRQFYDLHVSVIDRAKELRRFDEADRIYATIDEKFAAIVDEIAHINSTGQPVLVGTHDVAESEALAEALEKRGVTVNVLNAKNDAEEARIVAEAGDLDRVTVSTQMAGRGTDIRLSLIHI
;
A
#
# COMPACT_ATOMS: atom_id res chain seq x y z
N MET A 1 -1.19 11.85 6.74
CA MET A 1 -1.50 12.78 5.62
C MET A 1 -0.73 14.10 5.74
N LEU A 2 -1.03 15.02 6.67
CA LEU A 2 -0.33 16.33 6.73
C LEU A 2 1.15 16.24 7.12
N VAL A 3 1.61 15.16 7.72
CA VAL A 3 3.00 14.94 8.13
C VAL A 3 3.67 13.93 7.21
N ASP A 4 3.21 12.69 7.20
CA ASP A 4 3.85 11.59 6.47
C ASP A 4 3.77 11.76 4.95
N GLU A 5 2.69 12.35 4.44
CA GLU A 5 2.43 12.56 3.03
C GLU A 5 2.54 14.04 2.59
N ALA A 6 3.15 14.88 3.43
CA ALA A 6 3.19 16.33 3.20
C ALA A 6 3.77 16.72 1.83
N LEU A 7 4.77 15.97 1.36
CA LEU A 7 5.46 16.20 0.08
C LEU A 7 4.93 15.33 -1.07
N VAL A 8 3.91 14.48 -0.83
CA VAL A 8 3.26 13.71 -1.90
C VAL A 8 2.54 14.68 -2.82
N PRO A 9 2.79 14.64 -4.14
CA PRO A 9 2.13 15.54 -5.08
C PRO A 9 0.68 15.10 -5.33
N LEU A 10 -0.21 16.07 -5.27
CA LEU A 10 -1.54 15.98 -5.87
C LEU A 10 -1.38 16.33 -7.35
N VAL A 11 -1.78 15.44 -8.24
CA VAL A 11 -1.52 15.53 -9.66
C VAL A 11 -2.83 15.66 -10.42
N LEU A 12 -2.90 16.64 -11.33
CA LEU A 12 -3.93 16.72 -12.36
C LEU A 12 -3.38 16.09 -13.64
N ALA A 13 -3.97 14.99 -14.09
CA ALA A 13 -3.54 14.27 -15.27
C ALA A 13 -4.59 14.34 -16.38
N GLY A 14 -4.13 14.46 -17.64
CA GLY A 14 -4.93 14.33 -18.86
C GLY A 14 -4.58 13.04 -19.60
N ALA A 15 -5.48 12.56 -20.46
CA ALA A 15 -5.24 11.39 -21.29
C ALA A 15 -4.14 11.65 -22.33
N LYS A 16 -3.27 10.66 -22.53
CA LYS A 16 -2.30 10.60 -23.64
C LYS A 16 -2.46 9.23 -24.30
N PRO A 17 -2.51 9.14 -25.66
CA PRO A 17 -2.58 7.85 -26.33
C PRO A 17 -1.45 6.91 -25.87
N GLY A 18 -1.81 5.68 -25.53
CA GLY A 18 -0.87 4.69 -25.03
C GLY A 18 0.18 4.31 -26.07
N GLU A 19 1.41 4.07 -25.65
CA GLU A 19 2.48 3.57 -26.50
C GLU A 19 2.49 2.04 -26.48
N GLN A 20 2.26 1.41 -27.63
CA GLN A 20 2.08 -0.03 -27.80
C GLN A 20 3.32 -0.93 -27.60
N ALA A 21 4.51 -0.41 -27.33
CA ALA A 21 5.76 -1.19 -27.35
C ALA A 21 6.17 -1.82 -26.00
N THR A 22 5.26 -1.95 -25.02
CA THR A 22 5.63 -2.35 -23.66
C THR A 22 5.79 -3.87 -23.50
N GLY A 23 5.05 -4.69 -24.25
CA GLY A 23 5.02 -6.15 -24.10
C GLY A 23 6.36 -6.85 -24.30
N GLN A 24 7.10 -6.54 -25.38
CA GLN A 24 8.41 -7.15 -25.64
C GLN A 24 9.47 -6.80 -24.58
N ILE A 25 9.44 -5.56 -24.09
CA ILE A 25 10.33 -5.11 -23.03
C ILE A 25 10.01 -5.81 -21.71
N THR A 26 8.71 -5.93 -21.38
CA THR A 26 8.27 -6.63 -20.18
C THR A 26 8.68 -8.11 -20.23
N GLU A 27 8.56 -8.76 -21.36
CA GLU A 27 8.99 -10.14 -21.57
C GLU A 27 10.51 -10.28 -21.39
N ALA A 28 11.31 -9.41 -22.03
CA ALA A 28 12.77 -9.40 -21.88
C ALA A 28 13.20 -9.22 -20.40
N VAL A 29 12.54 -8.33 -19.66
CA VAL A 29 12.83 -8.07 -18.26
C VAL A 29 12.32 -9.20 -17.35
N SER A 30 11.26 -9.91 -17.72
CA SER A 30 10.67 -10.99 -16.91
C SER A 30 11.67 -12.10 -16.57
N HIS A 31 12.65 -12.36 -17.44
CA HIS A 31 13.67 -13.42 -17.30
C HIS A 31 14.92 -12.99 -16.50
N LEU A 32 15.03 -11.73 -16.08
CA LEU A 32 16.15 -11.26 -15.29
C LEU A 32 16.09 -11.77 -13.84
N VAL A 33 17.25 -12.05 -13.25
CA VAL A 33 17.40 -12.62 -11.91
C VAL A 33 18.06 -11.62 -10.98
N GLU A 34 17.47 -11.43 -9.79
CA GLU A 34 18.02 -10.57 -8.74
C GLU A 34 19.40 -11.08 -8.27
N GLY A 35 20.29 -10.16 -7.95
CA GLY A 35 21.67 -10.43 -7.53
C GLY A 35 22.62 -10.79 -8.66
N LYS A 36 22.13 -11.08 -9.88
CA LYS A 36 22.92 -11.37 -11.07
C LYS A 36 22.71 -10.32 -12.16
N ASP A 37 21.47 -10.14 -12.58
CA ASP A 37 21.09 -9.30 -13.72
C ASP A 37 20.64 -7.90 -13.28
N TYR A 38 20.21 -7.78 -12.03
CA TYR A 38 19.88 -6.50 -11.39
C TYR A 38 20.09 -6.59 -9.88
N THR A 39 20.23 -5.43 -9.25
CA THR A 39 20.35 -5.28 -7.80
C THR A 39 19.29 -4.31 -7.29
N ILE A 40 18.86 -4.52 -6.04
CA ILE A 40 17.92 -3.63 -5.34
C ILE A 40 18.69 -2.97 -4.21
N ASP A 41 18.43 -1.68 -3.95
CA ASP A 41 19.05 -0.99 -2.80
C ASP A 41 18.52 -1.52 -1.45
N SER A 42 19.25 -1.21 -0.37
CA SER A 42 18.91 -1.66 1.00
C SER A 42 17.51 -1.25 1.45
N ASP A 43 17.03 -0.11 0.96
CA ASP A 43 15.75 0.47 1.31
C ASP A 43 14.62 -0.02 0.39
N ARG A 44 14.94 -0.86 -0.60
CA ARG A 44 14.03 -1.37 -1.63
C ARG A 44 13.26 -0.29 -2.37
N ARG A 45 13.91 0.85 -2.63
CA ARG A 45 13.32 1.99 -3.35
C ARG A 45 13.79 2.08 -4.79
N ASN A 46 14.99 1.58 -5.06
CA ASN A 46 15.60 1.64 -6.39
C ASN A 46 16.07 0.27 -6.83
N VAL A 47 16.02 0.07 -8.14
CA VAL A 47 16.54 -1.13 -8.81
C VAL A 47 17.53 -0.71 -9.88
N PHE A 48 18.64 -1.42 -9.97
CA PHE A 48 19.73 -1.11 -10.88
C PHE A 48 20.05 -2.32 -11.76
N LEU A 49 20.01 -2.12 -13.07
CA LEU A 49 20.42 -3.12 -14.04
C LEU A 49 21.94 -3.30 -13.99
N THR A 50 22.42 -4.55 -13.99
CA THR A 50 23.85 -4.85 -14.13
C THR A 50 24.26 -4.91 -15.59
N ASP A 51 25.56 -4.93 -15.89
CA ASP A 51 26.07 -5.09 -17.26
C ASP A 51 25.61 -6.43 -17.88
N ASP A 52 25.54 -7.51 -17.08
CA ASP A 52 25.03 -8.81 -17.51
C ASP A 52 23.54 -8.73 -17.85
N GLY A 53 22.77 -8.03 -17.02
CA GLY A 53 21.34 -7.78 -17.26
C GLY A 53 21.10 -6.94 -18.50
N ALA A 54 21.87 -5.86 -18.69
CA ALA A 54 21.81 -5.01 -19.87
C ALA A 54 22.06 -5.84 -21.15
N SER A 55 23.13 -6.63 -21.17
CA SER A 55 23.47 -7.49 -22.31
C SER A 55 22.41 -8.54 -22.63
N LYS A 56 21.66 -9.02 -21.62
CA LYS A 56 20.53 -9.93 -21.84
C LYS A 56 19.34 -9.23 -22.48
N VAL A 57 19.00 -8.03 -22.00
CA VAL A 57 17.91 -7.23 -22.55
C VAL A 57 18.24 -6.79 -23.99
N GLU A 58 19.45 -6.34 -24.25
CA GLU A 58 19.93 -5.97 -25.60
C GLU A 58 19.75 -7.11 -26.58
N ARG A 59 20.18 -8.33 -26.20
CA ARG A 59 19.99 -9.52 -27.04
C ARG A 59 18.54 -9.88 -27.25
N ALA A 60 17.71 -9.77 -26.21
CA ALA A 60 16.29 -10.09 -26.31
C ALA A 60 15.52 -9.11 -27.18
N LEU A 61 15.93 -7.85 -27.19
CA LEU A 61 15.31 -6.79 -28.00
C LEU A 61 15.96 -6.64 -29.39
N GLY A 62 17.11 -7.31 -29.64
CA GLY A 62 17.82 -7.24 -30.92
C GLY A 62 18.44 -5.86 -31.19
N ILE A 63 18.89 -5.17 -30.12
CA ILE A 63 19.53 -3.86 -30.21
C ILE A 63 21.01 -3.95 -29.83
N ASP A 64 21.83 -3.04 -30.37
CA ASP A 64 23.28 -3.07 -30.11
C ASP A 64 23.66 -2.57 -28.72
N SER A 65 23.02 -1.52 -28.22
CA SER A 65 23.26 -0.98 -26.88
C SER A 65 22.04 -0.22 -26.33
N LEU A 66 21.68 -0.47 -25.08
CA LEU A 66 20.68 0.30 -24.33
C LEU A 66 21.13 1.74 -24.08
N TYR A 67 22.46 1.96 -24.02
CA TYR A 67 23.06 3.24 -23.64
C TYR A 67 23.44 4.10 -24.86
N SER A 68 23.04 3.69 -26.09
CA SER A 68 23.23 4.53 -27.29
C SER A 68 22.35 5.78 -27.20
N ASP A 69 22.78 6.87 -27.89
CA ASP A 69 22.03 8.13 -27.95
C ASP A 69 20.57 7.95 -28.41
N GLU A 70 20.32 6.95 -29.25
CA GLU A 70 18.99 6.61 -29.78
C GLU A 70 18.10 5.93 -28.68
N ASN A 71 18.68 5.06 -27.85
CA ASN A 71 17.96 4.22 -26.92
C ASN A 71 17.87 4.79 -25.50
N ILE A 72 18.79 5.66 -25.09
CA ILE A 72 18.89 6.15 -23.71
C ILE A 72 17.64 6.90 -23.23
N GLY A 73 17.02 7.69 -24.10
CA GLY A 73 15.80 8.45 -23.81
C GLY A 73 14.48 7.71 -24.07
N THR A 74 14.53 6.51 -24.61
CA THR A 74 13.36 5.77 -25.09
C THR A 74 13.34 4.34 -24.53
N VAL A 75 14.12 3.44 -25.08
CA VAL A 75 14.14 2.01 -24.73
C VAL A 75 14.64 1.81 -23.30
N LEU A 76 15.74 2.46 -22.90
CA LEU A 76 16.32 2.34 -21.56
C LEU A 76 15.33 2.80 -20.48
N VAL A 77 14.60 3.89 -20.71
CA VAL A 77 13.58 4.38 -19.77
C VAL A 77 12.50 3.32 -19.56
N ARG A 78 12.02 2.70 -20.65
CA ARG A 78 10.99 1.65 -20.59
C ARG A 78 11.50 0.37 -19.92
N VAL A 79 12.75 -0.02 -20.17
CA VAL A 79 13.40 -1.15 -19.50
C VAL A 79 13.48 -0.90 -17.99
N ASN A 80 13.87 0.30 -17.57
CA ASN A 80 13.92 0.67 -16.16
C ASN A 80 12.53 0.66 -15.52
N LEU A 81 11.49 1.13 -16.21
CA LEU A 81 10.11 1.08 -15.71
C LEU A 81 9.61 -0.37 -15.59
N ALA A 82 9.87 -1.22 -16.58
CA ALA A 82 9.50 -2.64 -16.51
C ALA A 82 10.26 -3.37 -15.40
N LEU A 83 11.54 -3.05 -15.20
CA LEU A 83 12.35 -3.60 -14.12
C LEU A 83 11.85 -3.13 -12.75
N HIS A 84 11.50 -1.87 -12.61
CA HIS A 84 10.88 -1.32 -11.40
C HIS A 84 9.55 -2.02 -11.10
N ALA A 85 8.69 -2.16 -12.09
CA ALA A 85 7.41 -2.86 -11.95
C ALA A 85 7.60 -4.33 -11.51
N LYS A 86 8.61 -5.02 -12.06
CA LYS A 86 8.95 -6.40 -11.70
C LYS A 86 9.49 -6.54 -10.29
N ALA A 87 10.48 -5.73 -9.95
CA ALA A 87 11.33 -5.93 -8.77
C ALA A 87 10.76 -5.27 -7.49
N LEU A 88 10.05 -4.15 -7.64
CA LEU A 88 9.63 -3.32 -6.51
C LEU A 88 8.11 -3.26 -6.30
N LEU A 89 7.31 -3.46 -7.36
CA LEU A 89 5.86 -3.40 -7.23
C LEU A 89 5.27 -4.80 -7.07
N ILE A 90 4.77 -5.09 -5.89
CA ILE A 90 4.24 -6.40 -5.49
C ILE A 90 2.72 -6.35 -5.53
N ARG A 91 2.10 -7.34 -6.20
CA ARG A 91 0.65 -7.53 -6.23
C ARG A 91 0.14 -7.83 -4.81
N ASP A 92 -1.06 -7.37 -4.50
CA ASP A 92 -1.73 -7.49 -3.21
C ASP A 92 -1.03 -6.75 -2.04
N VAL A 93 0.02 -5.99 -2.36
CA VAL A 93 0.71 -5.07 -1.45
C VAL A 93 0.61 -3.63 -1.97
N HIS A 94 1.07 -3.37 -3.19
CA HIS A 94 1.08 -2.04 -3.78
C HIS A 94 -0.11 -1.79 -4.71
N TYR A 95 -0.70 -2.85 -5.26
CA TYR A 95 -1.86 -2.80 -6.14
C TYR A 95 -2.63 -4.12 -6.10
N ILE A 96 -3.89 -4.07 -6.51
CA ILE A 96 -4.72 -5.25 -6.77
C ILE A 96 -5.09 -5.30 -8.26
N VAL A 97 -5.44 -6.50 -8.74
CA VAL A 97 -6.02 -6.70 -10.07
C VAL A 97 -7.51 -6.98 -9.88
N LYS A 98 -8.36 -6.06 -10.37
CA LYS A 98 -9.82 -6.16 -10.26
C LYS A 98 -10.45 -5.83 -11.62
N ASP A 99 -11.36 -6.66 -12.09
CA ASP A 99 -12.08 -6.48 -13.36
C ASP A 99 -11.18 -6.19 -14.59
N GLY A 100 -10.01 -6.84 -14.64
CA GLY A 100 -9.02 -6.65 -15.70
C GLY A 100 -8.28 -5.32 -15.67
N LYS A 101 -8.27 -4.65 -14.52
CA LYS A 101 -7.58 -3.37 -14.30
C LYS A 101 -6.68 -3.43 -13.08
N ILE A 102 -5.70 -2.54 -13.06
CA ILE A 102 -4.84 -2.31 -11.91
C ILE A 102 -5.42 -1.17 -11.07
N ASP A 103 -5.74 -1.48 -9.83
CA ASP A 103 -6.13 -0.51 -8.81
C ASP A 103 -5.01 -0.38 -7.77
N LEU A 104 -4.53 0.84 -7.55
CA LEU A 104 -3.49 1.11 -6.56
C LEU A 104 -4.05 0.95 -5.15
N VAL A 105 -3.22 0.43 -4.25
CA VAL A 105 -3.53 0.40 -2.81
C VAL A 105 -2.78 1.53 -2.12
N ASP A 106 -3.53 2.40 -1.45
CA ASP A 106 -2.96 3.42 -0.56
C ASP A 106 -2.44 2.72 0.70
N ALA A 107 -1.12 2.60 0.82
CA ALA A 107 -0.47 1.93 1.95
C ALA A 107 -0.82 2.56 3.31
N SER A 108 -1.15 3.86 3.35
CA SER A 108 -1.51 4.57 4.58
C SER A 108 -2.95 4.28 5.03
N ARG A 109 -3.83 3.92 4.10
CA ARG A 109 -5.26 3.70 4.35
C ARG A 109 -5.67 2.25 4.15
N GLY A 110 -4.86 1.44 3.46
CA GLY A 110 -5.18 0.07 3.09
C GLY A 110 -6.37 -0.10 2.15
N ARG A 111 -6.75 0.98 1.45
CA ARG A 111 -7.89 1.04 0.52
C ARG A 111 -7.41 1.24 -0.91
N VAL A 112 -8.29 0.91 -1.84
CA VAL A 112 -8.09 1.30 -3.24
C VAL A 112 -8.00 2.82 -3.32
N ALA A 113 -6.95 3.31 -3.98
CA ALA A 113 -6.78 4.72 -4.28
C ALA A 113 -7.48 5.03 -5.60
N GLU A 114 -8.80 5.23 -5.54
CA GLU A 114 -9.61 5.54 -6.70
C GLU A 114 -9.05 6.75 -7.47
N LEU A 115 -9.07 6.67 -8.78
CA LEU A 115 -8.57 7.71 -9.69
C LEU A 115 -7.06 7.99 -9.61
N GLN A 116 -6.29 7.25 -8.82
CA GLN A 116 -4.83 7.32 -8.82
C GLN A 116 -4.24 6.32 -9.81
N ARG A 117 -3.15 6.73 -10.44
CA ARG A 117 -2.37 5.92 -11.37
C ARG A 117 -0.90 6.28 -11.26
N TRP A 118 -0.04 5.32 -11.49
CA TRP A 118 1.39 5.62 -11.60
C TRP A 118 1.68 6.49 -12.84
N PRO A 119 2.54 7.51 -12.68
CA PRO A 119 2.92 8.40 -13.78
C PRO A 119 3.94 7.75 -14.73
N ASP A 120 4.24 8.46 -15.80
CA ASP A 120 5.41 8.30 -16.67
C ASP A 120 5.59 6.90 -17.28
N GLY A 121 4.50 6.15 -17.52
CA GLY A 121 4.54 4.82 -18.14
C GLY A 121 4.69 3.67 -17.16
N LEU A 122 4.84 3.91 -15.84
CA LEU A 122 4.93 2.85 -14.86
C LEU A 122 3.62 2.05 -14.74
N GLN A 123 2.47 2.71 -14.89
CA GLN A 123 1.17 2.04 -14.96
C GLN A 123 1.13 1.01 -16.10
N ALA A 124 1.57 1.41 -17.30
CA ALA A 124 1.63 0.54 -18.47
C ALA A 124 2.58 -0.66 -18.26
N ALA A 125 3.69 -0.44 -17.55
CA ALA A 125 4.64 -1.50 -17.23
C ALA A 125 4.02 -2.54 -16.26
N VAL A 126 3.23 -2.11 -15.28
CA VAL A 126 2.53 -3.01 -14.35
C VAL A 126 1.39 -3.74 -15.06
N GLU A 127 0.58 -3.06 -15.88
CA GLU A 127 -0.47 -3.68 -16.68
C GLU A 127 0.11 -4.76 -17.60
N SER A 128 1.24 -4.47 -18.27
CA SER A 128 1.96 -5.43 -19.11
C SER A 128 2.53 -6.60 -18.29
N LYS A 129 3.06 -6.35 -17.09
CA LYS A 129 3.53 -7.39 -16.16
C LYS A 129 2.43 -8.37 -15.78
N GLU A 130 1.22 -7.89 -15.57
CA GLU A 130 0.04 -8.70 -15.22
C GLU A 130 -0.68 -9.28 -16.45
N GLY A 131 -0.18 -9.04 -17.65
CA GLY A 131 -0.79 -9.54 -18.90
C GLY A 131 -2.12 -8.87 -19.25
N LEU A 132 -2.34 -7.65 -18.79
CA LEU A 132 -3.53 -6.85 -19.04
C LEU A 132 -3.36 -5.97 -20.26
N ASP A 133 -4.49 -5.51 -20.82
CA ASP A 133 -4.47 -4.48 -21.85
C ASP A 133 -3.88 -3.19 -21.29
N VAL A 134 -2.90 -2.64 -22.00
CA VAL A 134 -2.25 -1.38 -21.59
C VAL A 134 -3.19 -0.22 -21.81
N SER A 135 -3.57 0.43 -20.73
CA SER A 135 -4.44 1.60 -20.74
C SER A 135 -3.73 2.84 -21.29
N GLU A 136 -4.50 3.83 -21.74
CA GLU A 136 -3.95 5.10 -22.20
C GLU A 136 -3.13 5.77 -21.09
N GLY A 137 -1.92 6.24 -21.46
CA GLY A 137 -1.03 6.94 -20.55
C GLY A 137 -1.63 8.27 -20.06
N GLY A 138 -1.22 8.71 -18.87
CA GLY A 138 -1.54 10.04 -18.36
C GLY A 138 -0.43 11.04 -18.66
N ARG A 139 -0.79 12.27 -19.04
CA ARG A 139 0.13 13.41 -19.05
C ARG A 139 -0.16 14.27 -17.83
N ILE A 140 0.86 14.53 -17.01
CA ILE A 140 0.73 15.47 -15.89
C ILE A 140 0.52 16.88 -16.47
N LEU A 141 -0.63 17.48 -16.15
CA LEU A 141 -0.98 18.83 -16.56
C LEU A 141 -0.55 19.85 -15.49
N ASP A 142 -0.71 19.50 -14.23
CA ASP A 142 -0.31 20.32 -13.08
C ASP A 142 -0.10 19.44 -11.85
N GLN A 143 0.68 19.95 -10.88
CA GLN A 143 0.90 19.27 -9.61
C GLN A 143 1.15 20.26 -8.48
N ILE A 144 0.72 19.89 -7.28
CA ILE A 144 0.98 20.64 -6.06
C ILE A 144 1.16 19.67 -4.90
N THR A 145 2.11 19.92 -4.00
CA THR A 145 2.23 19.10 -2.80
C THR A 145 1.10 19.40 -1.81
N LEU A 146 0.72 18.42 -1.00
CA LEU A 146 -0.31 18.60 0.04
C LEU A 146 0.07 19.75 0.99
N GLN A 147 1.34 19.83 1.37
CA GLN A 147 1.86 20.93 2.19
C GLN A 147 1.65 22.30 1.54
N ALA A 148 1.99 22.44 0.23
CA ALA A 148 1.83 23.69 -0.48
C ALA A 148 0.34 24.06 -0.66
N LEU A 149 -0.53 23.07 -0.85
CA LEU A 149 -1.96 23.27 -0.92
C LEU A 149 -2.53 23.81 0.39
N MET A 150 -2.20 23.15 1.52
CA MET A 150 -2.71 23.56 2.83
C MET A 150 -2.28 24.97 3.22
N ARG A 151 -1.09 25.41 2.83
CA ARG A 151 -0.61 26.78 3.08
C ARG A 151 -1.34 27.86 2.26
N ARG A 152 -2.19 27.49 1.30
CA ARG A 152 -3.04 28.43 0.57
C ARG A 152 -4.32 28.81 1.33
N TYR A 153 -4.71 28.02 2.32
CA TYR A 153 -5.88 28.33 3.13
C TYR A 153 -5.54 29.39 4.18
N PRO A 154 -6.40 30.39 4.37
CA PRO A 154 -6.18 31.47 5.35
C PRO A 154 -6.26 30.97 6.79
N LEU A 155 -6.95 29.86 7.02
CA LEU A 155 -7.09 29.24 8.32
C LEU A 155 -7.14 27.72 8.15
N VAL A 156 -6.32 27.00 8.88
CA VAL A 156 -6.31 25.54 8.95
C VAL A 156 -6.39 25.13 10.41
N CYS A 157 -7.29 24.22 10.74
CA CYS A 157 -7.35 23.59 12.06
C CYS A 157 -7.77 22.13 11.90
N GLY A 158 -7.62 21.33 12.95
CA GLY A 158 -7.97 19.92 12.91
C GLY A 158 -8.10 19.30 14.29
N MET A 159 -8.66 18.11 14.35
CA MET A 159 -8.79 17.29 15.56
C MET A 159 -8.35 15.85 15.25
N THR A 160 -7.52 15.31 16.12
CA THR A 160 -7.06 13.90 16.00
C THR A 160 -6.60 13.37 17.36
N GLY A 161 -6.68 12.09 17.58
CA GLY A 161 -6.15 11.43 18.78
C GLY A 161 -4.62 11.25 18.78
N THR A 162 -3.91 11.60 17.71
CA THR A 162 -2.48 11.27 17.49
C THR A 162 -1.60 12.49 17.17
N ALA A 163 -2.08 13.73 17.32
CA ALA A 163 -1.32 14.92 16.95
C ALA A 163 -0.12 15.21 17.83
N VAL A 164 -0.10 14.72 19.06
CA VAL A 164 0.94 15.07 20.07
C VAL A 164 2.32 14.62 19.58
N GLU A 165 2.42 13.44 19.00
CA GLU A 165 3.69 12.89 18.46
C GLU A 165 4.23 13.69 17.27
N ALA A 166 3.34 14.36 16.52
CA ALA A 166 3.67 15.16 15.35
C ALA A 166 3.70 16.68 15.62
N THR A 167 3.75 17.11 16.88
CA THR A 167 3.65 18.53 17.28
C THR A 167 4.70 19.41 16.58
N ASP A 168 5.96 18.98 16.56
CA ASP A 168 7.04 19.74 15.95
C ASP A 168 6.88 19.91 14.44
N GLN A 169 6.47 18.84 13.75
CA GLN A 169 6.24 18.87 12.31
C GLN A 169 5.02 19.74 11.94
N LEU A 170 3.93 19.64 12.71
CA LEU A 170 2.74 20.47 12.49
C LEU A 170 3.06 21.95 12.69
N ARG A 171 3.88 22.28 13.70
CA ARG A 171 4.35 23.64 13.93
C ARG A 171 5.30 24.12 12.82
N GLN A 172 6.27 23.30 12.45
CA GLN A 172 7.28 23.68 11.47
C GLN A 172 6.70 23.87 10.07
N PHE A 173 5.81 22.97 9.63
CA PHE A 173 5.31 22.97 8.26
C PHE A 173 4.07 23.84 8.04
N TYR A 174 3.22 23.99 9.07
CA TYR A 174 1.91 24.62 8.94
C TYR A 174 1.64 25.73 9.94
N ASP A 175 2.57 26.01 10.85
CA ASP A 175 2.39 26.95 11.97
C ASP A 175 1.18 26.59 12.86
N LEU A 176 0.93 25.30 13.01
CA LEU A 176 -0.14 24.77 13.83
C LEU A 176 0.34 24.41 15.23
N HIS A 177 -0.36 24.90 16.24
CA HIS A 177 -0.14 24.53 17.64
C HIS A 177 -1.05 23.40 18.05
N VAL A 178 -0.48 22.39 18.72
CA VAL A 178 -1.24 21.25 19.24
C VAL A 178 -1.61 21.53 20.70
N SER A 179 -2.90 21.42 21.00
CA SER A 179 -3.43 21.50 22.37
C SER A 179 -4.07 20.17 22.74
N VAL A 180 -3.68 19.64 23.91
CA VAL A 180 -4.27 18.41 24.44
C VAL A 180 -5.58 18.77 25.13
N ILE A 181 -6.65 18.07 24.77
CA ILE A 181 -7.94 18.15 25.44
C ILE A 181 -8.15 16.84 26.18
N ASP A 182 -8.30 16.93 27.50
CA ASP A 182 -8.47 15.77 28.35
C ASP A 182 -9.76 15.00 28.05
N ARG A 183 -9.73 13.71 28.34
CA ARG A 183 -10.88 12.82 28.14
C ARG A 183 -12.02 13.15 29.10
N ALA A 184 -13.24 13.05 28.64
CA ALA A 184 -14.43 13.23 29.47
C ALA A 184 -14.64 12.10 30.48
N LYS A 185 -14.10 10.90 30.23
CA LYS A 185 -14.20 9.71 31.08
C LYS A 185 -12.82 9.09 31.28
N GLU A 186 -12.65 8.37 32.39
CA GLU A 186 -11.41 7.62 32.66
C GLU A 186 -11.11 6.59 31.59
N LEU A 187 -9.81 6.37 31.34
CA LEU A 187 -9.32 5.35 30.40
C LEU A 187 -9.54 3.95 31.02
N ARG A 188 -10.29 3.13 30.34
CA ARG A 188 -10.48 1.70 30.71
C ARG A 188 -9.68 0.74 29.85
N ARG A 189 -9.04 1.27 28.77
CA ARG A 189 -8.18 0.46 27.89
C ARG A 189 -6.93 0.05 28.65
N PHE A 190 -6.57 -1.21 28.52
CA PHE A 190 -5.32 -1.75 28.98
C PHE A 190 -4.43 -2.00 27.76
N ASP A 191 -3.23 -1.45 27.76
CA ASP A 191 -2.26 -1.63 26.69
C ASP A 191 -1.20 -2.62 27.17
N GLU A 192 -1.09 -3.78 26.51
CA GLU A 192 -0.05 -4.75 26.79
C GLU A 192 1.29 -4.31 26.21
N ALA A 193 2.38 -4.84 26.79
CA ALA A 193 3.71 -4.61 26.26
C ALA A 193 3.93 -5.34 24.93
N ASP A 194 4.80 -4.77 24.09
CA ASP A 194 5.20 -5.40 22.83
C ASP A 194 5.81 -6.78 23.06
N ARG A 195 5.43 -7.75 22.20
CA ARG A 195 6.00 -9.09 22.16
C ARG A 195 6.95 -9.21 21.00
N ILE A 196 8.21 -9.50 21.28
CA ILE A 196 9.28 -9.57 20.28
C ILE A 196 9.61 -11.04 20.00
N TYR A 197 9.69 -11.39 18.71
CA TYR A 197 10.00 -12.75 18.24
C TYR A 197 11.26 -12.74 17.38
N ALA A 198 11.96 -13.88 17.36
CA ALA A 198 13.21 -14.02 16.61
C ALA A 198 12.97 -14.15 15.09
N THR A 199 11.82 -14.70 14.69
CA THR A 199 11.45 -14.93 13.30
C THR A 199 10.01 -14.47 13.00
N ILE A 200 9.73 -14.20 11.73
CA ILE A 200 8.38 -13.87 11.26
C ILE A 200 7.43 -15.05 11.47
N ASP A 201 7.89 -16.28 11.24
CA ASP A 201 7.07 -17.48 11.40
C ASP A 201 6.66 -17.72 12.86
N GLU A 202 7.56 -17.50 13.81
CA GLU A 202 7.25 -17.57 15.24
C GLU A 202 6.23 -16.49 15.64
N LYS A 203 6.43 -15.25 15.17
CA LYS A 203 5.47 -14.15 15.37
C LYS A 203 4.09 -14.52 14.83
N PHE A 204 4.04 -15.01 13.58
CA PHE A 204 2.79 -15.36 12.91
C PHE A 204 2.05 -16.49 13.65
N ALA A 205 2.74 -17.55 14.04
CA ALA A 205 2.17 -18.64 14.82
C ALA A 205 1.59 -18.16 16.17
N ALA A 206 2.34 -17.30 16.87
CA ALA A 206 1.90 -16.74 18.14
C ALA A 206 0.64 -15.85 17.99
N ILE A 207 0.55 -15.06 16.90
CA ILE A 207 -0.66 -14.25 16.59
C ILE A 207 -1.86 -15.15 16.37
N VAL A 208 -1.72 -16.22 15.58
CA VAL A 208 -2.81 -17.17 15.30
C VAL A 208 -3.30 -17.84 16.60
N ASP A 209 -2.37 -18.28 17.45
CA ASP A 209 -2.69 -18.93 18.72
C ASP A 209 -3.39 -17.96 19.69
N GLU A 210 -2.92 -16.74 19.79
CA GLU A 210 -3.52 -15.69 20.64
C GLU A 210 -4.95 -15.34 20.20
N ILE A 211 -5.16 -15.12 18.90
CA ILE A 211 -6.48 -14.80 18.36
C ILE A 211 -7.46 -15.95 18.62
N ALA A 212 -7.05 -17.19 18.38
CA ALA A 212 -7.89 -18.36 18.62
C ALA A 212 -8.22 -18.50 20.12
N HIS A 213 -7.26 -18.22 20.99
CA HIS A 213 -7.47 -18.25 22.44
C HIS A 213 -8.49 -17.18 22.88
N ILE A 214 -8.31 -15.92 22.46
CA ILE A 214 -9.22 -14.82 22.82
C ILE A 214 -10.63 -15.08 22.25
N ASN A 215 -10.72 -15.50 20.99
CA ASN A 215 -12.01 -15.83 20.36
C ASN A 215 -12.77 -16.93 21.14
N SER A 216 -12.05 -17.92 21.68
CA SER A 216 -12.67 -19.00 22.50
C SER A 216 -13.34 -18.49 23.76
N THR A 217 -13.06 -17.27 24.20
CA THR A 217 -13.75 -16.63 25.37
C THR A 217 -15.00 -15.86 24.98
N GLY A 218 -15.32 -15.78 23.69
CA GLY A 218 -16.43 -14.97 23.15
C GLY A 218 -16.08 -13.52 22.90
N GLN A 219 -14.87 -13.09 23.23
CA GLN A 219 -14.44 -11.70 23.03
C GLN A 219 -14.24 -11.40 21.53
N PRO A 220 -14.78 -10.29 21.00
CA PRO A 220 -14.48 -9.85 19.64
C PRO A 220 -13.03 -9.43 19.51
N VAL A 221 -12.41 -9.76 18.37
CA VAL A 221 -11.01 -9.47 18.08
C VAL A 221 -10.89 -8.68 16.79
N LEU A 222 -10.20 -7.54 16.84
CA LEU A 222 -9.81 -6.77 15.67
C LEU A 222 -8.30 -6.86 15.47
N VAL A 223 -7.88 -7.34 14.32
CA VAL A 223 -6.45 -7.52 13.97
C VAL A 223 -6.07 -6.57 12.87
N GLY A 224 -5.02 -5.77 13.11
CA GLY A 224 -4.42 -4.90 12.09
C GLY A 224 -3.29 -5.62 11.35
N THR A 225 -3.32 -5.60 10.02
CA THR A 225 -2.26 -6.12 9.15
C THR A 225 -1.69 -4.99 8.27
N HIS A 226 -0.49 -5.20 7.73
CA HIS A 226 0.18 -4.18 6.93
C HIS A 226 -0.36 -4.10 5.50
N ASP A 227 -0.72 -5.23 4.92
CA ASP A 227 -1.15 -5.33 3.53
C ASP A 227 -2.23 -6.40 3.30
N VAL A 228 -2.72 -6.47 2.07
CA VAL A 228 -3.77 -7.42 1.67
C VAL A 228 -3.29 -8.86 1.77
N ALA A 229 -2.04 -9.15 1.36
CA ALA A 229 -1.49 -10.50 1.36
C ALA A 229 -1.36 -11.05 2.79
N GLU A 230 -0.87 -10.24 3.74
CA GLU A 230 -0.80 -10.60 5.16
C GLU A 230 -2.19 -10.86 5.74
N SER A 231 -3.19 -10.03 5.38
CA SER A 231 -4.56 -10.19 5.86
C SER A 231 -5.20 -11.50 5.38
N GLU A 232 -4.98 -11.88 4.12
CA GLU A 232 -5.48 -13.14 3.56
C GLU A 232 -4.78 -14.37 4.14
N ALA A 233 -3.44 -14.32 4.28
CA ALA A 233 -2.68 -15.40 4.90
C ALA A 233 -3.09 -15.65 6.36
N LEU A 234 -3.32 -14.59 7.12
CA LEU A 234 -3.77 -14.70 8.50
C LEU A 234 -5.18 -15.28 8.60
N ALA A 235 -6.10 -14.83 7.75
CA ALA A 235 -7.46 -15.36 7.69
C ALA A 235 -7.47 -16.88 7.38
N GLU A 236 -6.70 -17.31 6.37
CA GLU A 236 -6.56 -18.73 6.04
C GLU A 236 -6.01 -19.57 7.20
N ALA A 237 -5.01 -19.04 7.91
CA ALA A 237 -4.43 -19.73 9.06
C ALA A 237 -5.43 -19.87 10.22
N LEU A 238 -6.25 -18.85 10.48
CA LEU A 238 -7.29 -18.86 11.50
C LEU A 238 -8.44 -19.80 11.14
N GLU A 239 -8.87 -19.83 9.88
CA GLU A 239 -9.89 -20.76 9.39
C GLU A 239 -9.44 -22.22 9.55
N LYS A 240 -8.17 -22.54 9.32
CA LYS A 240 -7.58 -23.88 9.58
C LYS A 240 -7.63 -24.27 11.07
N ARG A 241 -7.71 -23.28 11.97
CA ARG A 241 -7.91 -23.48 13.42
C ARG A 241 -9.40 -23.51 13.82
N GLY A 242 -10.32 -23.39 12.85
CA GLY A 242 -11.77 -23.39 13.08
C GLY A 242 -12.34 -22.05 13.57
N VAL A 243 -11.58 -20.97 13.42
CA VAL A 243 -12.04 -19.61 13.73
C VAL A 243 -12.67 -18.99 12.48
N THR A 244 -13.90 -18.50 12.61
CA THR A 244 -14.58 -17.76 11.52
C THR A 244 -14.06 -16.33 11.47
N VAL A 245 -13.57 -15.89 10.29
CA VAL A 245 -12.91 -14.59 10.12
C VAL A 245 -13.64 -13.75 9.10
N ASN A 246 -13.84 -12.48 9.41
CA ASN A 246 -14.21 -11.44 8.44
C ASN A 246 -12.95 -10.70 8.00
N VAL A 247 -12.71 -10.59 6.69
CA VAL A 247 -11.55 -9.88 6.13
C VAL A 247 -12.00 -8.54 5.57
N LEU A 248 -11.36 -7.46 6.03
CA LEU A 248 -11.58 -6.09 5.59
C LEU A 248 -10.30 -5.55 4.97
N ASN A 249 -10.20 -5.62 3.66
CA ASN A 249 -9.07 -5.11 2.88
C ASN A 249 -9.54 -4.53 1.55
N ALA A 250 -8.60 -4.02 0.73
CA ALA A 250 -8.91 -3.35 -0.53
C ALA A 250 -9.69 -4.21 -1.55
N LYS A 251 -9.68 -5.54 -1.43
CA LYS A 251 -10.47 -6.44 -2.28
C LYS A 251 -11.94 -6.52 -1.87
N ASN A 252 -12.24 -6.26 -0.59
CA ASN A 252 -13.56 -6.42 0.03
C ASN A 252 -14.18 -5.08 0.46
N ASP A 253 -13.79 -3.97 -0.14
CA ASP A 253 -14.24 -2.63 0.19
C ASP A 253 -15.76 -2.42 0.07
N ALA A 254 -16.41 -3.12 -0.87
CA ALA A 254 -17.86 -3.05 -1.03
C ALA A 254 -18.66 -3.58 0.18
N GLU A 255 -18.07 -4.44 1.01
CA GLU A 255 -18.69 -5.00 2.22
C GLU A 255 -18.28 -4.27 3.52
N GLU A 256 -17.45 -3.24 3.41
CA GLU A 256 -16.86 -2.53 4.57
C GLU A 256 -17.90 -2.18 5.63
N ALA A 257 -18.99 -1.53 5.24
CA ALA A 257 -20.00 -1.05 6.19
C ALA A 257 -20.63 -2.20 7.01
N ARG A 258 -20.86 -3.35 6.38
CA ARG A 258 -21.41 -4.53 7.03
C ARG A 258 -20.39 -5.15 8.00
N ILE A 259 -19.16 -5.36 7.54
CA ILE A 259 -18.09 -5.95 8.35
C ILE A 259 -17.81 -5.10 9.58
N VAL A 260 -17.71 -3.78 9.41
CA VAL A 260 -17.49 -2.82 10.51
C VAL A 260 -18.65 -2.85 11.51
N ALA A 261 -19.90 -2.91 11.04
CA ALA A 261 -21.06 -2.97 11.92
C ALA A 261 -21.09 -4.22 12.80
N GLU A 262 -20.59 -5.35 12.30
CA GLU A 262 -20.55 -6.64 12.99
C GLU A 262 -19.25 -6.85 13.81
N ALA A 263 -18.20 -6.05 13.60
CA ALA A 263 -16.87 -6.30 14.16
C ALA A 263 -16.82 -6.31 15.71
N GLY A 264 -17.77 -5.65 16.37
CA GLY A 264 -17.88 -5.60 17.83
C GLY A 264 -18.84 -6.64 18.42
N ASP A 265 -19.42 -7.53 17.62
CA ASP A 265 -20.32 -8.57 18.10
C ASP A 265 -19.54 -9.73 18.76
N LEU A 266 -20.24 -10.53 19.56
CA LEU A 266 -19.69 -11.74 20.22
C LEU A 266 -19.07 -12.70 19.18
N ASP A 267 -17.96 -13.33 19.54
CA ASP A 267 -17.25 -14.34 18.75
C ASP A 267 -16.74 -13.84 17.38
N ARG A 268 -16.78 -12.53 17.12
CA ARG A 268 -16.31 -11.97 15.84
C ARG A 268 -14.80 -11.77 15.84
N VAL A 269 -14.17 -12.29 14.79
CA VAL A 269 -12.78 -11.97 14.44
C VAL A 269 -12.76 -11.22 13.13
N THR A 270 -12.23 -10.00 13.16
CA THR A 270 -12.07 -9.15 11.97
C THR A 270 -10.60 -8.88 11.73
N VAL A 271 -10.09 -9.35 10.59
CA VAL A 271 -8.75 -9.05 10.13
C VAL A 271 -8.83 -7.91 9.13
N SER A 272 -8.16 -6.80 9.43
CA SER A 272 -8.24 -5.59 8.62
C SER A 272 -6.86 -5.05 8.29
N THR A 273 -6.67 -4.55 7.08
CA THR A 273 -5.58 -3.64 6.76
C THR A 273 -5.83 -2.28 7.44
N GLN A 274 -5.13 -1.23 7.07
CA GLN A 274 -5.32 0.12 7.63
C GLN A 274 -6.75 0.70 7.45
N MET A 275 -7.64 -0.02 6.77
CA MET A 275 -9.04 0.39 6.57
C MET A 275 -9.79 0.64 7.88
N ALA A 276 -9.59 -0.19 8.90
CA ALA A 276 -10.18 0.00 10.21
C ALA A 276 -9.35 0.91 11.15
N GLY A 277 -8.22 1.43 10.68
CA GLY A 277 -7.30 2.22 11.50
C GLY A 277 -7.78 3.63 11.82
N ARG A 278 -8.51 4.28 10.91
CA ARG A 278 -8.94 5.68 11.03
C ARG A 278 -10.30 5.94 10.42
N GLY A 279 -11.12 6.76 11.10
CA GLY A 279 -12.43 7.18 10.60
C GLY A 279 -13.49 6.07 10.65
N THR A 280 -13.21 4.97 11.34
CA THR A 280 -14.08 3.81 11.50
C THR A 280 -14.53 3.72 12.95
N ASP A 281 -15.84 3.69 13.19
CA ASP A 281 -16.43 3.56 14.52
C ASP A 281 -16.99 2.14 14.69
N ILE A 282 -16.32 1.34 15.52
CA ILE A 282 -16.73 -0.03 15.84
C ILE A 282 -17.50 -0.01 17.15
N ARG A 283 -18.77 -0.39 17.08
CA ARG A 283 -19.65 -0.48 18.24
C ARG A 283 -19.51 -1.86 18.88
N LEU A 284 -19.14 -1.88 20.16
CA LEU A 284 -19.18 -3.09 20.96
C LEU A 284 -20.64 -3.47 21.26
N SER A 285 -20.94 -4.74 21.23
CA SER A 285 -22.29 -5.22 21.56
C SER A 285 -22.66 -4.83 23.00
N LEU A 286 -23.95 -4.54 23.24
CA LEU A 286 -24.46 -4.09 24.55
C LEU A 286 -24.19 -5.07 25.68
N ILE A 287 -23.85 -6.33 25.40
CA ILE A 287 -23.52 -7.36 26.37
C ILE A 287 -22.15 -7.12 27.01
N HIS A 288 -21.31 -6.27 26.43
CA HIS A 288 -19.95 -5.98 26.88
C HIS A 288 -19.78 -4.59 27.50
N ILE A 289 -20.87 -3.83 27.71
CA ILE A 289 -20.85 -2.50 28.32
C ILE A 289 -21.19 -2.59 29.82
#